data_683d23a2b4e9c49a2ca735fc81a233c6
#
_entry.id   683d23a2b4e9c49a2ca735fc81a233c6
#
_cell.length_a   1.000
_cell.length_b   1.000
_cell.length_c   1.000
_cell.angle_alpha   90.00
_cell.angle_beta   90.00
_cell.angle_gamma   90.00
#
_symmetry.space_group_name_H-M   'P 1'
#
loop_
_entity.id
_entity.type
_entity.pdbx_description
1 polymer ?
#
loop_
_entity_poly.entity_id
_entity_poly.type
_entity_poly.pdbx_seq_one_letter_code
_entity_poly.pdbx_strand_id
1 'polypeptide(L)'
;MCIRDSMNCDHNLFLALNFDGGPFMDRLMLTVSGTTMWLPLYALILWLVWRRDGWRNVILFTALMIAALVLSDMVSGIFKHNGVLGGLLPDFEPRWRPMFTPALEGLEIAPDSLRKLRWLTPDSLAAAGVTHDWVVHVPVEAVSGRFGTVSAHAAVIVTLAVLSASVIRRRWFTGLMVLSTLLICYSRIYLGKHYPIDLVWGTAVGIALGLAAFWTYRRLSRPKKELQ
;
A
#
# COMPACT_ATOMS: atom_id res chain seq x y z
N MET A 1 -8.99 -23.76 -14.80
CA MET A 1 -8.99 -22.28 -14.89
C MET A 1 -7.52 -21.85 -14.89
N CYS A 2 -7.02 -21.40 -16.03
CA CYS A 2 -5.57 -21.24 -16.25
C CYS A 2 -5.07 -19.94 -15.58
N ILE A 3 -3.85 -19.93 -15.04
CA ILE A 3 -3.19 -18.73 -14.48
C ILE A 3 -3.24 -17.55 -15.47
N ARG A 4 -3.19 -17.84 -16.77
CA ARG A 4 -3.29 -16.87 -17.87
C ARG A 4 -4.64 -16.13 -17.90
N ASP A 5 -5.75 -16.80 -17.56
CA ASP A 5 -7.08 -16.18 -17.53
C ASP A 5 -7.24 -15.23 -16.35
N SER A 6 -6.63 -15.56 -15.21
CA SER A 6 -6.65 -14.68 -14.03
C SER A 6 -5.81 -13.43 -14.20
N MET A 7 -4.67 -13.52 -14.91
CA MET A 7 -3.85 -12.35 -15.26
C MET A 7 -4.56 -11.42 -16.22
N ASN A 8 -5.24 -11.97 -17.24
CA ASN A 8 -6.04 -11.16 -18.16
C ASN A 8 -7.21 -10.45 -17.45
N CYS A 9 -7.86 -11.11 -16.50
CA CYS A 9 -8.94 -10.52 -15.71
C CYS A 9 -8.42 -9.35 -14.83
N ASP A 10 -7.26 -9.51 -14.20
CA ASP A 10 -6.62 -8.48 -13.37
C ASP A 10 -6.19 -7.26 -14.19
N HIS A 11 -5.61 -7.48 -15.39
CA HIS A 11 -5.27 -6.42 -16.35
C HIS A 11 -6.51 -5.66 -16.82
N ASN A 12 -7.56 -6.37 -17.25
CA ASN A 12 -8.80 -5.75 -17.71
C ASN A 12 -9.48 -4.94 -16.60
N LEU A 13 -9.50 -5.47 -15.37
CA LEU A 13 -10.04 -4.74 -14.23
C LEU A 13 -9.20 -3.50 -13.90
N PHE A 14 -7.88 -3.61 -13.99
CA PHE A 14 -7.00 -2.45 -13.83
C PHE A 14 -7.31 -1.37 -14.86
N LEU A 15 -7.36 -1.71 -16.16
CA LEU A 15 -7.64 -0.76 -17.24
C LEU A 15 -9.03 -0.12 -17.11
N ALA A 16 -10.02 -0.86 -16.62
CA ALA A 16 -11.36 -0.32 -16.37
C ALA A 16 -11.39 0.71 -15.20
N LEU A 17 -10.46 0.60 -14.24
CA LEU A 17 -10.38 1.46 -13.06
C LEU A 17 -9.34 2.57 -13.19
N ASN A 18 -8.40 2.45 -14.11
CA ASN A 18 -7.37 3.44 -14.39
C ASN A 18 -7.77 4.28 -15.61
N PHE A 19 -8.10 5.53 -15.38
CA PHE A 19 -8.53 6.47 -16.44
C PHE A 19 -7.97 7.86 -16.16
N ASP A 20 -7.89 8.69 -17.16
CA ASP A 20 -7.51 10.09 -17.02
C ASP A 20 -8.68 10.90 -16.45
N GLY A 21 -8.59 11.26 -15.20
CA GLY A 21 -9.56 12.12 -14.50
C GLY A 21 -9.20 13.61 -14.55
N GLY A 22 -8.13 13.96 -15.25
CA GLY A 22 -7.61 15.31 -15.37
C GLY A 22 -6.82 15.80 -14.15
N PRO A 23 -6.22 17.01 -14.24
CA PRO A 23 -5.25 17.52 -13.26
C PRO A 23 -5.78 17.63 -11.82
N PHE A 24 -7.07 17.84 -11.64
CA PHE A 24 -7.68 17.87 -10.30
C PHE A 24 -7.67 16.49 -9.64
N MET A 25 -8.08 15.45 -10.39
CA MET A 25 -8.11 14.08 -9.90
C MET A 25 -6.69 13.56 -9.63
N ASP A 26 -5.74 13.92 -10.49
CA ASP A 26 -4.31 13.58 -10.31
C ASP A 26 -3.78 14.09 -8.97
N ARG A 27 -3.97 15.39 -8.71
CA ARG A 27 -3.56 16.01 -7.43
C ARG A 27 -4.26 15.40 -6.23
N LEU A 28 -5.56 15.12 -6.37
CA LEU A 28 -6.35 14.48 -5.31
C LEU A 28 -5.78 13.10 -4.99
N MET A 29 -5.56 12.25 -5.99
CA MET A 29 -5.06 10.89 -5.80
C MET A 29 -3.61 10.85 -5.32
N LEU A 30 -2.76 11.78 -5.76
CA LEU A 30 -1.41 11.97 -5.21
C LEU A 30 -1.47 12.34 -3.72
N THR A 31 -2.34 13.27 -3.35
CA THR A 31 -2.54 13.70 -1.96
C THR A 31 -3.07 12.56 -1.09
N VAL A 32 -4.08 11.84 -1.56
CA VAL A 32 -4.65 10.66 -0.89
C VAL A 32 -3.60 9.56 -0.69
N SER A 33 -2.74 9.35 -1.68
CA SER A 33 -1.64 8.38 -1.59
C SER A 33 -0.52 8.82 -0.65
N GLY A 34 -0.46 10.11 -0.31
CA GLY A 34 0.54 10.69 0.58
C GLY A 34 0.22 10.48 2.05
N THR A 35 1.26 10.47 2.90
CA THR A 35 1.09 10.23 4.34
C THR A 35 0.52 11.44 5.08
N THR A 36 0.84 12.65 4.62
CA THR A 36 0.51 13.91 5.31
C THR A 36 -0.98 14.18 5.42
N MET A 37 -1.76 13.79 4.41
CA MET A 37 -3.22 13.93 4.42
C MET A 37 -3.87 13.17 5.59
N TRP A 38 -3.25 12.09 6.05
CA TRP A 38 -3.80 11.19 7.07
C TRP A 38 -3.40 11.56 8.50
N LEU A 39 -2.61 12.61 8.71
CA LEU A 39 -2.22 13.08 10.06
C LEU A 39 -3.43 13.33 10.98
N PRO A 40 -4.53 13.95 10.52
CA PRO A 40 -5.72 14.10 11.38
C PRO A 40 -6.34 12.76 11.80
N LEU A 41 -6.32 11.76 10.90
CA LEU A 41 -6.80 10.41 11.22
C LEU A 41 -5.92 9.74 12.28
N TYR A 42 -4.60 9.86 12.18
CA TYR A 42 -3.68 9.33 13.19
C TYR A 42 -3.91 9.99 14.56
N ALA A 43 -4.07 11.32 14.58
CA ALA A 43 -4.40 12.05 15.80
C ALA A 43 -5.73 11.58 16.41
N LEU A 44 -6.76 11.40 15.58
CA LEU A 44 -8.07 10.88 16.00
C LEU A 44 -7.95 9.47 16.61
N ILE A 45 -7.18 8.57 15.99
CA ILE A 45 -6.94 7.21 16.50
C ILE A 45 -6.32 7.27 17.89
N LEU A 46 -5.23 8.03 18.05
CA LEU A 46 -4.54 8.15 19.33
C LEU A 46 -5.44 8.78 20.41
N TRP A 47 -6.22 9.79 20.06
CA TRP A 47 -7.18 10.41 20.96
C TRP A 47 -8.28 9.43 21.41
N LEU A 48 -8.83 8.63 20.50
CA LEU A 48 -9.86 7.65 20.81
C LEU A 48 -9.32 6.52 21.71
N VAL A 49 -8.10 6.05 21.45
CA VAL A 49 -7.44 5.05 22.29
C VAL A 49 -7.16 5.63 23.68
N TRP A 50 -6.68 6.87 23.76
CA TRP A 50 -6.46 7.56 25.02
C TRP A 50 -7.74 7.71 25.85
N ARG A 51 -8.79 8.18 25.22
CA ARG A 51 -10.11 8.36 25.87
C ARG A 51 -10.65 7.04 26.43
N ARG A 52 -10.39 5.95 25.74
CA ARG A 52 -10.88 4.63 26.09
C ARG A 52 -10.02 3.94 27.13
N ASP A 53 -8.72 3.81 26.87
CA ASP A 53 -7.84 2.89 27.59
C ASP A 53 -6.75 3.62 28.42
N GLY A 54 -6.67 4.93 28.33
CA GLY A 54 -5.73 5.77 29.07
C GLY A 54 -4.33 5.85 28.44
N TRP A 55 -3.48 6.75 28.97
CA TRP A 55 -2.21 7.14 28.35
C TRP A 55 -1.17 6.01 28.26
N ARG A 56 -1.13 5.11 29.24
CA ARG A 56 -0.20 3.96 29.24
C ARG A 56 -0.49 3.00 28.08
N ASN A 57 -1.77 2.77 27.82
CA ASN A 57 -2.20 1.92 26.72
C ASN A 57 -2.06 2.62 25.37
N VAL A 58 -2.05 3.96 25.30
CA VAL A 58 -1.69 4.70 24.06
C VAL A 58 -0.23 4.44 23.71
N ILE A 59 0.68 4.49 24.66
CA ILE A 59 2.11 4.20 24.41
C ILE A 59 2.27 2.77 23.86
N LEU A 60 1.64 1.79 24.51
CA LEU A 60 1.67 0.40 24.04
C LEU A 60 1.06 0.27 22.64
N PHE A 61 -0.10 0.89 22.41
CA PHE A 61 -0.76 0.89 21.11
C PHE A 61 0.13 1.49 20.03
N THR A 62 0.75 2.64 20.29
CA THR A 62 1.64 3.32 19.35
C THR A 62 2.88 2.48 19.04
N ALA A 63 3.49 1.86 20.04
CA ALA A 63 4.66 0.99 19.83
C ALA A 63 4.30 -0.23 18.94
N LEU A 64 3.18 -0.90 19.25
CA LEU A 64 2.70 -2.03 18.46
C LEU A 64 2.28 -1.60 17.04
N MET A 65 1.67 -0.43 16.91
CA MET A 65 1.33 0.16 15.63
C MET A 65 2.58 0.36 14.79
N ILE A 66 3.59 1.06 15.30
CA ILE A 66 4.85 1.31 14.58
C ILE A 66 5.50 -0.02 14.18
N ALA A 67 5.61 -0.97 15.11
CA ALA A 67 6.19 -2.28 14.81
C ALA A 67 5.42 -3.02 13.70
N ALA A 68 4.08 -3.02 13.76
CA ALA A 68 3.26 -3.68 12.76
C ALA A 68 3.32 -3.00 11.39
N LEU A 69 3.41 -1.67 11.34
CA LEU A 69 3.57 -0.92 10.08
C LEU A 69 4.94 -1.18 9.44
N VAL A 70 6.01 -1.19 10.24
CA VAL A 70 7.36 -1.53 9.76
C VAL A 70 7.38 -2.96 9.23
N LEU A 71 6.81 -3.91 9.95
CA LEU A 71 6.72 -5.30 9.50
C LEU A 71 5.90 -5.44 8.22
N SER A 72 4.81 -4.68 8.06
CA SER A 72 4.00 -4.67 6.84
C SER A 72 4.81 -4.22 5.61
N ASP A 73 5.61 -3.17 5.77
CA ASP A 73 6.49 -2.68 4.71
C ASP A 73 7.62 -3.68 4.39
N MET A 74 8.25 -4.25 5.43
CA MET A 74 9.30 -5.26 5.28
C MET A 74 8.80 -6.51 4.56
N VAL A 75 7.66 -7.07 4.96
CA VAL A 75 7.05 -8.24 4.31
C VAL A 75 6.71 -7.93 2.85
N SER A 76 6.12 -6.76 2.59
CA SER A 76 5.86 -6.34 1.20
C SER A 76 7.16 -6.16 0.39
N GLY A 77 8.24 -5.76 1.05
CA GLY A 77 9.58 -5.59 0.46
C GLY A 77 10.21 -6.90 0.00
N ILE A 78 9.97 -8.02 0.70
CA ILE A 78 10.48 -9.35 0.31
C ILE A 78 10.08 -9.68 -1.14
N PHE A 79 8.80 -9.46 -1.46
CA PHE A 79 8.23 -9.76 -2.78
C PHE A 79 8.62 -8.74 -3.87
N LYS A 80 9.44 -7.75 -3.55
CA LYS A 80 9.94 -6.72 -4.47
C LYS A 80 11.46 -6.73 -4.59
N HIS A 81 12.13 -7.68 -3.96
CA HIS A 81 13.59 -7.70 -3.79
C HIS A 81 14.16 -6.39 -3.24
N ASN A 82 13.38 -5.70 -2.38
CA ASN A 82 13.77 -4.46 -1.72
C ASN A 82 14.02 -4.67 -0.23
N GLY A 83 14.86 -3.83 0.35
CA GLY A 83 15.10 -3.77 1.79
C GLY A 83 15.88 -4.97 2.34
N VAL A 84 15.87 -5.08 3.67
CA VAL A 84 16.68 -6.06 4.43
C VAL A 84 16.32 -7.51 4.11
N LEU A 85 15.07 -7.77 3.76
CA LEU A 85 14.54 -9.12 3.52
C LEU A 85 14.43 -9.47 2.03
N GLY A 86 14.89 -8.60 1.13
CA GLY A 86 14.77 -8.80 -0.31
C GLY A 86 15.48 -10.05 -0.86
N GLY A 87 16.49 -10.56 -0.16
CA GLY A 87 17.22 -11.77 -0.55
C GLY A 87 16.60 -13.10 -0.07
N LEU A 88 15.48 -13.08 0.67
CA LEU A 88 14.86 -14.32 1.17
C LEU A 88 14.21 -15.17 0.08
N LEU A 89 13.87 -14.58 -1.05
CA LEU A 89 13.28 -15.25 -2.20
C LEU A 89 14.07 -14.93 -3.47
N PRO A 90 15.32 -15.44 -3.61
CA PRO A 90 16.21 -15.07 -4.72
C PRO A 90 15.66 -15.48 -6.09
N ASP A 91 14.91 -16.59 -6.17
CA ASP A 91 14.35 -17.13 -7.41
C ASP A 91 12.96 -16.55 -7.74
N PHE A 92 12.47 -15.62 -6.93
CA PHE A 92 11.17 -15.00 -7.15
C PHE A 92 11.29 -13.80 -8.08
N GLU A 93 10.63 -13.85 -9.22
CA GLU A 93 10.54 -12.74 -10.16
C GLU A 93 9.40 -11.80 -9.75
N PRO A 94 9.71 -10.59 -9.26
CA PRO A 94 8.68 -9.63 -8.88
C PRO A 94 7.98 -9.06 -10.11
N ARG A 95 6.65 -8.89 -10.01
CA ARG A 95 5.81 -8.34 -11.06
C ARG A 95 6.11 -6.85 -11.28
N TRP A 96 6.24 -6.45 -12.54
CA TRP A 96 6.32 -5.04 -12.93
C TRP A 96 5.04 -4.29 -12.56
N ARG A 97 5.19 -3.00 -12.24
CA ARG A 97 4.06 -2.12 -12.01
C ARG A 97 3.32 -1.83 -13.31
N PRO A 98 1.99 -1.57 -13.25
CA PRO A 98 1.20 -1.23 -14.44
C PRO A 98 1.80 -0.09 -15.27
N MET A 99 2.39 0.92 -14.61
CA MET A 99 3.01 2.07 -15.27
C MET A 99 4.18 1.71 -16.20
N PHE A 100 4.75 0.52 -16.05
CA PHE A 100 5.87 0.03 -16.88
C PHE A 100 5.47 -1.16 -17.76
N THR A 101 4.23 -1.62 -17.68
CA THR A 101 3.72 -2.74 -18.45
C THR A 101 2.75 -2.23 -19.51
N PRO A 102 2.82 -2.63 -20.79
CA PRO A 102 3.73 -3.65 -21.33
C PRO A 102 5.10 -3.13 -21.78
N ALA A 103 5.42 -1.84 -21.63
CA ALA A 103 6.61 -1.20 -22.21
C ALA A 103 7.93 -1.92 -21.90
N LEU A 104 8.05 -2.48 -20.69
CA LEU A 104 9.25 -3.18 -20.26
C LEU A 104 9.07 -4.70 -20.24
N GLU A 105 7.87 -5.20 -20.56
CA GLU A 105 7.60 -6.63 -20.60
C GLU A 105 8.36 -7.30 -21.74
N GLY A 106 9.18 -8.30 -21.40
CA GLY A 106 10.00 -9.02 -22.38
C GLY A 106 11.31 -8.32 -22.78
N LEU A 107 11.65 -7.18 -22.17
CA LEU A 107 12.95 -6.54 -22.38
C LEU A 107 13.97 -7.05 -21.36
N GLU A 108 15.08 -7.57 -21.84
CA GLU A 108 16.26 -7.83 -21.03
C GLU A 108 16.95 -6.50 -20.70
N ILE A 109 16.61 -5.92 -19.55
CA ILE A 109 17.18 -4.65 -19.11
C ILE A 109 18.25 -4.95 -18.06
N ALA A 110 19.48 -4.52 -18.32
CA ALA A 110 20.58 -4.68 -17.38
C ALA A 110 20.25 -4.05 -16.01
N PRO A 111 20.66 -4.68 -14.88
CA PRO A 111 20.34 -4.20 -13.52
C PRO A 111 20.68 -2.73 -13.27
N ASP A 112 21.79 -2.23 -13.83
CA ASP A 112 22.22 -0.83 -13.68
C ASP A 112 21.34 0.16 -14.46
N SER A 113 20.79 -0.29 -15.59
CA SER A 113 19.82 0.49 -16.37
C SER A 113 18.47 0.56 -15.67
N LEU A 114 18.06 -0.49 -14.93
CA LEU A 114 16.84 -0.50 -14.11
C LEU A 114 16.89 0.53 -12.96
N ARG A 115 18.07 0.84 -12.42
CA ARG A 115 18.21 1.91 -11.42
C ARG A 115 17.91 3.29 -12.01
N LYS A 116 18.29 3.53 -13.27
CA LYS A 116 17.99 4.76 -14.01
C LYS A 116 16.49 4.86 -14.35
N LEU A 117 15.85 3.76 -14.71
CA LEU A 117 14.41 3.71 -14.99
C LEU A 117 13.53 4.14 -13.80
N ARG A 118 14.04 4.07 -12.58
CA ARG A 118 13.31 4.57 -11.40
C ARG A 118 12.93 6.05 -11.49
N TRP A 119 13.68 6.82 -12.24
CA TRP A 119 13.55 8.28 -12.39
C TRP A 119 13.13 8.69 -13.80
N LEU A 120 12.90 7.73 -14.69
CA LEU A 120 12.51 8.02 -16.06
C LEU A 120 11.02 8.39 -16.11
N THR A 121 10.77 9.53 -16.68
CA THR A 121 9.44 9.96 -17.14
C THR A 121 9.08 9.24 -18.45
N PRO A 122 7.80 9.24 -18.89
CA PRO A 122 7.41 8.74 -20.20
C PRO A 122 8.27 9.29 -21.32
N ASP A 123 8.58 10.59 -21.28
CA ASP A 123 9.42 11.26 -22.31
C ASP A 123 10.85 10.73 -22.33
N SER A 124 11.42 10.44 -21.14
CA SER A 124 12.77 9.87 -21.07
C SER A 124 12.81 8.41 -21.50
N LEU A 125 11.74 7.64 -21.31
CA LEU A 125 11.59 6.28 -21.85
C LEU A 125 11.51 6.32 -23.38
N ALA A 126 10.72 7.23 -23.93
CA ALA A 126 10.64 7.44 -25.37
C ALA A 126 11.99 7.88 -25.96
N ALA A 127 12.70 8.80 -25.29
CA ALA A 127 14.04 9.22 -25.69
C ALA A 127 15.09 8.09 -25.62
N ALA A 128 14.86 7.09 -24.75
CA ALA A 128 15.68 5.88 -24.66
C ALA A 128 15.29 4.81 -25.70
N GLY A 129 14.39 5.13 -26.65
CA GLY A 129 13.93 4.23 -27.72
C GLY A 129 12.87 3.21 -27.26
N VAL A 130 12.32 3.37 -26.08
CA VAL A 130 11.19 2.57 -25.59
C VAL A 130 9.92 3.21 -26.09
N THR A 131 9.44 2.78 -27.24
CA THR A 131 8.17 3.24 -27.81
C THR A 131 7.06 2.29 -27.40
N HIS A 132 6.05 2.81 -26.73
CA HIS A 132 4.80 2.11 -26.50
C HIS A 132 3.64 3.09 -26.36
N ASP A 133 2.46 2.62 -26.73
CA ASP A 133 1.24 3.36 -26.45
C ASP A 133 0.94 3.26 -24.96
N TRP A 134 1.06 4.38 -24.23
CA TRP A 134 0.65 4.45 -22.85
C TRP A 134 -0.88 4.32 -22.76
N VAL A 135 -1.34 3.08 -22.68
CA VAL A 135 -2.75 2.79 -22.38
C VAL A 135 -3.07 3.07 -20.90
N VAL A 136 -2.03 3.16 -20.07
CA VAL A 136 -2.13 3.38 -18.63
C VAL A 136 -1.98 4.87 -18.33
N HIS A 137 -2.97 5.45 -17.65
CA HIS A 137 -2.87 6.80 -17.12
C HIS A 137 -1.93 6.83 -15.90
N VAL A 138 -0.89 7.66 -15.98
CA VAL A 138 0.10 7.83 -14.91
C VAL A 138 0.49 9.31 -14.80
N PRO A 139 0.11 10.01 -13.73
CA PRO A 139 0.64 11.34 -13.45
C PRO A 139 2.17 11.30 -13.32
N VAL A 140 2.87 12.29 -13.89
CA VAL A 140 4.34 12.32 -13.93
C VAL A 140 4.96 12.21 -12.52
N GLU A 141 4.36 12.88 -11.53
CA GLU A 141 4.79 12.85 -10.14
C GLU A 141 4.61 11.48 -9.47
N ALA A 142 3.77 10.62 -10.06
CA ALA A 142 3.51 9.28 -9.55
C ALA A 142 4.61 8.29 -9.97
N VAL A 143 5.38 8.57 -11.01
CA VAL A 143 6.37 7.64 -11.56
C VAL A 143 7.43 7.31 -10.52
N SER A 144 7.40 6.11 -9.96
CA SER A 144 8.37 5.66 -8.95
C SER A 144 8.27 4.15 -8.68
N GLY A 145 9.43 3.54 -8.37
CA GLY A 145 9.52 2.13 -8.01
C GLY A 145 9.22 1.20 -9.19
N ARG A 146 9.84 0.05 -9.25
CA ARG A 146 9.77 -0.88 -10.39
C ARG A 146 8.68 -1.93 -10.24
N PHE A 147 8.65 -2.57 -9.08
CA PHE A 147 7.86 -3.76 -8.83
C PHE A 147 6.66 -3.51 -7.93
N GLY A 148 5.58 -4.23 -8.18
CA GLY A 148 4.28 -4.02 -7.54
C GLY A 148 3.67 -5.25 -6.86
N THR A 149 4.31 -6.39 -6.83
CA THR A 149 3.74 -7.70 -6.48
C THR A 149 2.88 -7.73 -5.21
N VAL A 150 3.31 -7.06 -4.14
CA VAL A 150 2.51 -6.87 -2.91
C VAL A 150 2.47 -5.39 -2.58
N SER A 151 1.29 -4.82 -2.43
CA SER A 151 1.15 -3.40 -2.12
C SER A 151 1.45 -3.11 -0.65
N ALA A 152 2.58 -2.44 -0.39
CA ALA A 152 2.92 -1.98 0.95
C ALA A 152 1.89 -0.97 1.50
N HIS A 153 1.35 -0.09 0.65
CA HIS A 153 0.31 0.86 1.07
C HIS A 153 -0.96 0.15 1.52
N ALA A 154 -1.40 -0.88 0.79
CA ALA A 154 -2.55 -1.69 1.21
C ALA A 154 -2.25 -2.43 2.53
N ALA A 155 -1.08 -3.07 2.65
CA ALA A 155 -0.69 -3.75 3.88
C ALA A 155 -0.66 -2.80 5.09
N VAL A 156 -0.04 -1.64 4.95
CA VAL A 156 0.07 -0.62 6.01
C VAL A 156 -1.30 -0.09 6.43
N ILE A 157 -2.13 0.36 5.48
CA ILE A 157 -3.44 0.94 5.84
C ILE A 157 -4.40 -0.10 6.42
N VAL A 158 -4.37 -1.34 5.93
CA VAL A 158 -5.20 -2.42 6.47
C VAL A 158 -4.72 -2.83 7.87
N THR A 159 -3.40 -2.91 8.10
CA THR A 159 -2.85 -3.13 9.44
C THR A 159 -3.34 -2.08 10.42
N LEU A 160 -3.25 -0.79 10.05
CA LEU A 160 -3.76 0.33 10.83
C LEU A 160 -5.27 0.19 11.09
N ALA A 161 -6.05 -0.12 10.06
CA ALA A 161 -7.49 -0.25 10.15
C ALA A 161 -7.91 -1.40 11.07
N VAL A 162 -7.34 -2.58 10.89
CA VAL A 162 -7.66 -3.76 11.70
C VAL A 162 -7.29 -3.56 13.17
N LEU A 163 -6.07 -3.07 13.46
CA LEU A 163 -5.65 -2.81 14.83
C LEU A 163 -6.52 -1.76 15.50
N SER A 164 -6.68 -0.58 14.87
CA SER A 164 -7.41 0.53 15.47
C SER A 164 -8.92 0.25 15.60
N ALA A 165 -9.56 -0.33 14.59
CA ALA A 165 -10.98 -0.69 14.66
C ALA A 165 -11.25 -1.76 15.72
N SER A 166 -10.34 -2.74 15.87
CA SER A 166 -10.45 -3.81 16.87
C SER A 166 -10.27 -3.28 18.31
N VAL A 167 -9.47 -2.25 18.50
CA VAL A 167 -9.29 -1.59 19.80
C VAL A 167 -10.42 -0.63 20.08
N ILE A 168 -10.76 0.27 19.17
CA ILE A 168 -11.73 1.38 19.37
C ILE A 168 -13.18 0.87 19.44
N ARG A 169 -13.53 -0.14 18.63
CA ARG A 169 -14.85 -0.84 18.62
C ARG A 169 -16.05 0.10 18.46
N ARG A 170 -15.93 1.10 17.58
CA ARG A 170 -17.03 2.02 17.21
C ARG A 170 -17.41 1.80 15.76
N ARG A 171 -18.68 1.53 15.46
CA ARG A 171 -19.14 1.25 14.08
C ARG A 171 -18.82 2.37 13.10
N TRP A 172 -19.07 3.62 13.50
CA TRP A 172 -18.75 4.77 12.65
C TRP A 172 -17.24 4.87 12.33
N PHE A 173 -16.38 4.57 13.32
CA PHE A 173 -14.93 4.57 13.16
C PHE A 173 -14.47 3.43 12.23
N THR A 174 -15.07 2.24 12.37
CA THR A 174 -14.81 1.13 11.44
C THR A 174 -15.20 1.51 10.02
N GLY A 175 -16.36 2.15 9.83
CA GLY A 175 -16.78 2.68 8.52
C GLY A 175 -15.78 3.70 7.96
N LEU A 176 -15.29 4.63 8.78
CA LEU A 176 -14.25 5.60 8.40
C LEU A 176 -12.96 4.89 7.95
N MET A 177 -12.51 3.89 8.69
CA MET A 177 -11.30 3.13 8.34
C MET A 177 -11.46 2.33 7.04
N VAL A 178 -12.63 1.72 6.82
CA VAL A 178 -12.93 1.03 5.56
C VAL A 178 -12.91 2.01 4.39
N LEU A 179 -13.57 3.15 4.52
CA LEU A 179 -13.59 4.18 3.47
C LEU A 179 -12.17 4.69 3.17
N SER A 180 -11.37 4.99 4.20
CA SER A 180 -9.98 5.43 4.05
C SER A 180 -9.13 4.36 3.35
N THR A 181 -9.33 3.08 3.71
CA THR A 181 -8.63 1.96 3.07
C THR A 181 -8.97 1.85 1.59
N LEU A 182 -10.27 1.90 1.25
CA LEU A 182 -10.72 1.84 -0.15
C LEU A 182 -10.17 3.01 -0.96
N LEU A 183 -10.17 4.21 -0.39
CA LEU A 183 -9.68 5.42 -1.05
C LEU A 183 -8.16 5.35 -1.32
N ILE A 184 -7.39 4.90 -0.34
CA ILE A 184 -5.93 4.69 -0.51
C ILE A 184 -5.68 3.58 -1.53
N CYS A 185 -6.36 2.44 -1.44
CA CYS A 185 -6.20 1.34 -2.40
C CYS A 185 -6.54 1.77 -3.82
N TYR A 186 -7.65 2.51 -4.00
CA TYR A 186 -8.02 3.03 -5.30
C TYR A 186 -6.98 4.01 -5.84
N SER A 187 -6.43 4.89 -5.00
CA SER A 187 -5.37 5.80 -5.44
C SER A 187 -4.14 5.06 -6.02
N ARG A 188 -3.88 3.82 -5.57
CA ARG A 188 -2.76 3.01 -6.11
C ARG A 188 -3.03 2.48 -7.51
N ILE A 189 -4.30 2.16 -7.81
CA ILE A 189 -4.73 1.77 -9.17
C ILE A 189 -4.70 3.00 -10.08
N TYR A 190 -5.31 4.09 -9.65
CA TYR A 190 -5.37 5.34 -10.41
C TYR A 190 -3.97 5.86 -10.80
N LEU A 191 -3.03 5.81 -9.86
CA LEU A 191 -1.65 6.24 -10.09
C LEU A 191 -0.78 5.20 -10.86
N GLY A 192 -1.35 4.14 -11.40
CA GLY A 192 -0.62 3.12 -12.16
C GLY A 192 0.40 2.32 -11.36
N LYS A 193 0.28 2.28 -10.03
CA LYS A 193 1.31 1.69 -9.14
C LYS A 193 1.09 0.22 -8.84
N HIS A 194 -0.15 -0.24 -8.82
CA HIS A 194 -0.51 -1.61 -8.46
C HIS A 194 -1.69 -2.11 -9.26
N TYR A 195 -1.65 -3.39 -9.59
CA TYR A 195 -2.80 -4.14 -10.06
C TYR A 195 -3.75 -4.45 -8.89
N PRO A 196 -5.04 -4.71 -9.14
CA PRO A 196 -6.00 -5.11 -8.10
C PRO A 196 -5.54 -6.28 -7.24
N ILE A 197 -4.93 -7.32 -7.83
CA ILE A 197 -4.43 -8.48 -7.09
C ILE A 197 -3.29 -8.13 -6.12
N ASP A 198 -2.44 -7.15 -6.45
CA ASP A 198 -1.38 -6.69 -5.55
C ASP A 198 -1.96 -6.08 -4.26
N LEU A 199 -3.12 -5.43 -4.37
CA LEU A 199 -3.86 -4.87 -3.25
C LEU A 199 -4.50 -5.96 -2.40
N VAL A 200 -4.99 -7.04 -3.02
CA VAL A 200 -5.54 -8.20 -2.31
C VAL A 200 -4.46 -8.86 -1.46
N TRP A 201 -3.27 -9.10 -2.03
CA TRP A 201 -2.13 -9.65 -1.27
C TRP A 201 -1.68 -8.72 -0.15
N GLY A 202 -1.59 -7.42 -0.42
CA GLY A 202 -1.28 -6.42 0.60
C GLY A 202 -2.32 -6.41 1.73
N THR A 203 -3.61 -6.53 1.38
CA THR A 203 -4.71 -6.62 2.35
C THR A 203 -4.59 -7.88 3.23
N ALA A 204 -4.27 -9.03 2.65
CA ALA A 204 -4.08 -10.27 3.41
C ALA A 204 -2.94 -10.13 4.44
N VAL A 205 -1.79 -9.57 4.04
CA VAL A 205 -0.67 -9.26 4.94
C VAL A 205 -1.11 -8.30 6.04
N GLY A 206 -1.83 -7.24 5.67
CA GLY A 206 -2.31 -6.22 6.62
C GLY A 206 -3.28 -6.78 7.65
N ILE A 207 -4.20 -7.66 7.26
CA ILE A 207 -5.12 -8.34 8.18
C ILE A 207 -4.33 -9.20 9.18
N ALA A 208 -3.40 -10.03 8.70
CA ALA A 208 -2.62 -10.91 9.55
C ALA A 208 -1.82 -10.14 10.61
N LEU A 209 -1.10 -9.10 10.19
CA LEU A 209 -0.28 -8.28 11.10
C LEU A 209 -1.13 -7.42 12.03
N GLY A 210 -2.24 -6.85 11.53
CA GLY A 210 -3.18 -6.08 12.35
C GLY A 210 -3.82 -6.92 13.45
N LEU A 211 -4.21 -8.16 13.15
CA LEU A 211 -4.75 -9.11 14.13
C LEU A 211 -3.67 -9.53 15.14
N ALA A 212 -2.45 -9.84 14.69
CA ALA A 212 -1.34 -10.18 15.58
C ALA A 212 -1.04 -9.04 16.57
N ALA A 213 -0.96 -7.80 16.08
CA ALA A 213 -0.77 -6.61 16.89
C ALA A 213 -1.94 -6.40 17.90
N PHE A 214 -3.19 -6.61 17.45
CA PHE A 214 -4.37 -6.53 18.33
C PHE A 214 -4.34 -7.59 19.45
N TRP A 215 -3.98 -8.84 19.12
CA TRP A 215 -3.86 -9.90 20.13
C TRP A 215 -2.79 -9.58 21.16
N THR A 216 -1.64 -9.07 20.72
CA THR A 216 -0.56 -8.62 21.61
C THR A 216 -1.03 -7.45 22.48
N TYR A 217 -1.71 -6.47 21.88
CA TYR A 217 -2.30 -5.36 22.62
C TYR A 217 -3.25 -5.84 23.71
N ARG A 218 -4.17 -6.76 23.39
CA ARG A 218 -5.11 -7.33 24.39
C ARG A 218 -4.43 -8.06 25.55
N ARG A 219 -3.31 -8.72 25.28
CA ARG A 219 -2.57 -9.45 26.35
C ARG A 219 -1.78 -8.51 27.26
N LEU A 220 -1.27 -7.43 26.72
CA LEU A 220 -0.38 -6.51 27.43
C LEU A 220 -1.09 -5.26 27.98
N SER A 221 -2.27 -4.91 27.46
CA SER A 221 -3.04 -3.75 27.92
C SER A 221 -3.53 -3.95 29.34
N ARG A 222 -3.34 -2.92 30.17
CA ARG A 222 -3.82 -2.91 31.55
C ARG A 222 -5.21 -2.29 31.60
N PRO A 223 -6.14 -2.83 32.40
CA PRO A 223 -7.44 -2.19 32.58
C PRO A 223 -7.25 -0.78 33.14
N LYS A 224 -8.04 0.16 32.66
CA LYS A 224 -8.08 1.53 33.20
C LYS A 224 -8.51 1.39 34.66
N LYS A 225 -7.62 1.75 35.60
CA LYS A 225 -8.02 1.88 37.01
C LYS A 225 -9.10 2.98 37.03
N GLU A 226 -10.31 2.65 37.43
CA GLU A 226 -11.29 3.64 37.83
C GLU A 226 -10.66 4.43 38.98
N LEU A 227 -10.44 5.72 38.75
CA LEU A 227 -10.09 6.66 39.80
C LEU A 227 -11.38 6.80 40.61
N GLN A 228 -11.44 6.04 41.74
CA GLN A 228 -12.36 6.29 42.82
C GLN A 228 -11.99 7.60 43.51
#